data_51b097bc4958a7318cfe96348a7a05dc
#
_entry.id   51b097bc4958a7318cfe96348a7a05dc
#
_cell.length_a   1.000
_cell.length_b   1.000
_cell.length_c   1.000
_cell.angle_alpha   90.00
_cell.angle_beta   90.00
_cell.angle_gamma   90.00
#
_symmetry.space_group_name_H-M   'P 1'
#
loop_
_entity.id
_entity.type
_entity.pdbx_description
1 polymer ?
#
loop_
_entity_poly.entity_id
_entity_poly.type
_entity_poly.pdbx_seq_one_letter_code
_entity_poly.pdbx_strand_id
1 'polypeptide(L)'
;DLIVCSDAEQILGIGDWGVNGTDIAIGKLAIYTAAAGIDPSRVIAVNLDAGTDNEDLLNSPTYLGNRHARVRGKEYDRLIAEYLKVASELFPHALLHFEDFGPSNARRILQDNAEDYRIFNDDMQGTGAIVTAAVMSGMRVSGTDFSDQKVVVYGAGTAGTGMADQLRAGMIRDGLSEKEATARIWLIDINGLVTDDMDDLPDYQQAYARPADEVKSWKRQDGKIGLAEVVRKVKPTILIGTSTDHGAFTEEVVSAMADGCDRPIILPLSNPTSRIEAMPQDVIRWSDGRALVAAGIPVDDLDYKGTTYRFGQGNNALLYPGLGLGTIVAGAKHVTDGMLLAAASAVADQVDASQPGAPILPPVENLRASSAKVAVAVVEEAVRAGVAENAPENVIAAVQERMWWPAYPEELPTTAH
;
A
#
# COMPACT_ATOMS: atom_id res chain seq x y z
N ASP A 1 -19.65 -7.07 9.18
CA ASP A 1 -18.70 -7.60 8.20
C ASP A 1 -17.41 -6.81 8.16
N LEU A 2 -17.47 -5.48 8.22
CA LEU A 2 -16.32 -4.60 8.06
C LEU A 2 -16.44 -3.37 8.96
N ILE A 3 -15.36 -3.04 9.63
CA ILE A 3 -15.23 -1.79 10.39
C ILE A 3 -14.00 -1.06 9.86
N VAL A 4 -14.19 0.15 9.33
CA VAL A 4 -13.07 1.04 9.01
C VAL A 4 -12.87 1.98 10.18
N CYS A 5 -11.68 1.98 10.75
CA CYS A 5 -11.32 2.84 11.88
C CYS A 5 -10.10 3.70 11.56
N SER A 6 -10.11 4.91 12.13
CA SER A 6 -9.04 5.88 12.01
C SER A 6 -8.87 6.63 13.33
N ASP A 7 -7.65 7.03 13.69
CA ASP A 7 -7.44 8.08 14.69
C ASP A 7 -7.18 9.45 14.02
N ALA A 8 -7.13 9.46 12.69
CA ALA A 8 -6.98 10.64 11.84
C ALA A 8 -5.76 11.52 12.20
N GLU A 9 -4.67 10.90 12.66
CA GLU A 9 -3.45 11.61 12.99
C GLU A 9 -2.73 12.09 11.74
N GLN A 10 -2.73 11.30 10.67
CA GLN A 10 -1.94 11.60 9.48
C GLN A 10 -2.66 11.29 8.17
N ILE A 11 -3.63 12.11 7.84
CA ILE A 11 -4.36 12.03 6.58
C ILE A 11 -3.52 12.68 5.47
N LEU A 12 -3.31 11.97 4.35
CA LEU A 12 -2.58 12.48 3.20
C LEU A 12 -3.17 13.80 2.68
N GLY A 13 -2.33 14.84 2.61
CA GLY A 13 -2.71 16.17 2.14
C GLY A 13 -3.47 17.03 3.15
N ILE A 14 -3.85 16.50 4.32
CA ILE A 14 -4.57 17.21 5.39
C ILE A 14 -3.73 17.25 6.67
N GLY A 15 -3.15 16.12 7.08
CA GLY A 15 -2.47 15.95 8.36
C GLY A 15 -3.46 15.53 9.46
N ASP A 16 -3.24 16.05 10.68
CA ASP A 16 -4.11 15.78 11.83
C ASP A 16 -5.47 16.48 11.67
N TRP A 17 -6.52 15.67 11.54
CA TRP A 17 -7.90 16.17 11.37
C TRP A 17 -8.82 15.79 12.54
N GLY A 18 -8.29 15.11 13.55
CA GLY A 18 -9.04 14.71 14.72
C GLY A 18 -10.32 13.93 14.37
N VAL A 19 -11.42 14.20 15.10
CA VAL A 19 -12.69 13.49 14.89
C VAL A 19 -13.30 13.71 13.49
N ASN A 20 -12.90 14.75 12.77
CA ASN A 20 -13.38 15.00 11.40
C ASN A 20 -12.90 13.89 10.43
N GLY A 21 -11.86 13.14 10.78
CA GLY A 21 -11.38 12.00 10.01
C GLY A 21 -12.38 10.85 9.88
N THR A 22 -13.52 10.89 10.59
CA THR A 22 -14.65 9.99 10.35
C THR A 22 -15.09 9.98 8.88
N ASP A 23 -15.00 11.13 8.19
CA ASP A 23 -15.35 11.25 6.78
C ASP A 23 -14.47 10.38 5.87
N ILE A 24 -13.21 10.19 6.26
CA ILE A 24 -12.28 9.28 5.54
C ILE A 24 -12.76 7.83 5.66
N ALA A 25 -13.09 7.39 6.88
CA ALA A 25 -13.61 6.05 7.11
C ALA A 25 -14.92 5.80 6.34
N ILE A 26 -15.82 6.79 6.30
CA ILE A 26 -17.06 6.73 5.51
C ILE A 26 -16.74 6.63 4.01
N GLY A 27 -15.79 7.42 3.51
CA GLY A 27 -15.34 7.37 2.11
C GLY A 27 -14.79 6.02 1.72
N LYS A 28 -13.95 5.40 2.57
CA LYS A 28 -13.44 4.03 2.37
C LYS A 28 -14.57 3.00 2.32
N LEU A 29 -15.54 3.08 3.22
CA LEU A 29 -16.70 2.17 3.23
C LEU A 29 -17.56 2.32 1.97
N ALA A 30 -17.73 3.56 1.47
CA ALA A 30 -18.43 3.79 0.21
C ALA A 30 -17.74 3.11 -0.98
N ILE A 31 -16.40 3.13 -1.02
CA ILE A 31 -15.62 2.42 -2.05
C ILE A 31 -15.76 0.89 -1.87
N TYR A 32 -15.71 0.36 -0.66
CA TYR A 32 -15.96 -1.06 -0.41
C TYR A 32 -17.34 -1.50 -0.93
N THR A 33 -18.37 -0.68 -0.69
CA THR A 33 -19.73 -0.96 -1.19
C THR A 33 -19.78 -0.91 -2.72
N ALA A 34 -19.24 0.14 -3.33
CA ALA A 34 -19.29 0.33 -4.78
C ALA A 34 -18.44 -0.70 -5.53
N ALA A 35 -17.21 -0.93 -5.06
CA ALA A 35 -16.22 -1.75 -5.75
C ALA A 35 -16.32 -3.25 -5.39
N ALA A 36 -16.56 -3.59 -4.14
CA ALA A 36 -16.59 -4.99 -3.69
C ALA A 36 -17.99 -5.50 -3.34
N GLY A 37 -19.00 -4.62 -3.37
CA GLY A 37 -20.37 -5.01 -2.99
C GLY A 37 -20.48 -5.42 -1.52
N ILE A 38 -19.72 -4.78 -0.63
CA ILE A 38 -19.96 -4.96 0.80
C ILE A 38 -21.27 -4.24 1.15
N ASP A 39 -22.20 -4.97 1.76
CA ASP A 39 -23.51 -4.47 2.14
C ASP A 39 -23.38 -3.27 3.09
N PRO A 40 -23.88 -2.07 2.72
CA PRO A 40 -23.75 -0.87 3.53
C PRO A 40 -24.46 -0.96 4.89
N SER A 41 -25.41 -1.89 5.06
CA SER A 41 -26.04 -2.16 6.36
C SER A 41 -25.18 -2.98 7.32
N ARG A 42 -24.05 -3.52 6.84
CA ARG A 42 -23.16 -4.42 7.57
C ARG A 42 -21.77 -3.82 7.81
N VAL A 43 -21.66 -2.51 7.74
CA VAL A 43 -20.39 -1.79 7.91
C VAL A 43 -20.49 -0.70 8.96
N ILE A 44 -19.38 -0.36 9.59
CA ILE A 44 -19.29 0.69 10.62
C ILE A 44 -18.05 1.55 10.35
N ALA A 45 -18.22 2.89 10.38
CA ALA A 45 -17.14 3.86 10.44
C ALA A 45 -16.86 4.19 11.91
N VAL A 46 -15.59 4.12 12.33
CA VAL A 46 -15.15 4.44 13.68
C VAL A 46 -14.02 5.45 13.63
N ASN A 47 -14.15 6.52 14.42
CA ASN A 47 -13.03 7.39 14.75
C ASN A 47 -12.62 7.17 16.20
N LEU A 48 -11.34 6.89 16.42
CA LEU A 48 -10.73 6.77 17.73
C LEU A 48 -10.22 8.14 18.17
N ASP A 49 -11.08 8.90 18.84
CA ASP A 49 -10.80 10.27 19.27
C ASP A 49 -9.75 10.32 20.37
N ALA A 50 -8.49 10.24 19.99
CA ALA A 50 -7.34 10.37 20.88
C ALA A 50 -6.94 11.84 21.15
N GLY A 51 -7.78 12.80 20.80
CA GLY A 51 -7.45 14.23 20.78
C GLY A 51 -6.82 14.65 19.45
N THR A 52 -6.35 15.89 19.38
CA THR A 52 -5.70 16.44 18.17
C THR A 52 -4.58 17.40 18.56
N ASP A 53 -3.48 17.39 17.78
CA ASP A 53 -2.41 18.39 17.89
C ASP A 53 -2.62 19.55 16.90
N ASN A 54 -3.74 19.56 16.16
CA ASN A 54 -4.13 20.65 15.26
C ASN A 54 -4.75 21.81 16.04
N GLU A 55 -4.00 22.90 16.22
CA GLU A 55 -4.43 24.07 16.96
C GLU A 55 -5.67 24.76 16.38
N ASP A 56 -5.85 24.74 15.07
CA ASP A 56 -7.02 25.30 14.41
C ASP A 56 -8.30 24.55 14.83
N LEU A 57 -8.22 23.23 14.97
CA LEU A 57 -9.33 22.40 15.46
C LEU A 57 -9.58 22.64 16.96
N LEU A 58 -8.53 22.66 17.77
CA LEU A 58 -8.64 22.91 19.20
C LEU A 58 -9.33 24.25 19.51
N ASN A 59 -9.08 25.27 18.69
CA ASN A 59 -9.65 26.63 18.82
C ASN A 59 -10.97 26.83 18.08
N SER A 60 -11.38 25.89 17.21
CA SER A 60 -12.63 26.02 16.45
C SER A 60 -13.86 25.81 17.34
N PRO A 61 -14.84 26.71 17.35
CA PRO A 61 -16.05 26.55 18.16
C PRO A 61 -16.95 25.39 17.68
N THR A 62 -16.75 24.92 16.45
CA THR A 62 -17.56 23.85 15.81
C THR A 62 -16.89 22.48 15.85
N TYR A 63 -15.67 22.37 16.38
CA TYR A 63 -15.01 21.09 16.53
C TYR A 63 -15.72 20.23 17.59
N LEU A 64 -16.12 19.01 17.19
CA LEU A 64 -16.90 18.10 18.02
C LEU A 64 -16.07 17.10 18.82
N GLY A 65 -14.76 16.99 18.51
CA GLY A 65 -13.87 16.06 19.19
C GLY A 65 -13.38 16.56 20.56
N ASN A 66 -12.64 15.70 21.23
CA ASN A 66 -12.00 16.03 22.49
C ASN A 66 -10.96 17.14 22.30
N ARG A 67 -11.07 18.20 23.12
CA ARG A 67 -10.24 19.41 22.98
C ARG A 67 -8.99 19.34 23.88
N HIS A 68 -8.09 18.41 23.55
CA HIS A 68 -6.78 18.26 24.18
C HIS A 68 -5.77 17.74 23.16
N ALA A 69 -4.48 17.91 23.44
CA ALA A 69 -3.41 17.33 22.65
C ALA A 69 -3.56 15.79 22.57
N ARG A 70 -3.07 15.18 21.51
CA ARG A 70 -3.18 13.72 21.32
C ARG A 70 -2.63 12.95 22.49
N VAL A 71 -3.40 11.98 22.95
CA VAL A 71 -2.97 10.96 23.89
C VAL A 71 -1.89 10.11 23.21
N ARG A 72 -0.79 9.84 23.93
CA ARG A 72 0.37 9.11 23.41
C ARG A 72 0.86 8.06 24.41
N GLY A 73 1.73 7.16 23.93
CA GLY A 73 2.36 6.14 24.77
C GLY A 73 1.35 5.17 25.38
N LYS A 74 1.55 4.76 26.63
CA LYS A 74 0.76 3.72 27.31
C LYS A 74 -0.75 3.99 27.37
N GLU A 75 -1.17 5.24 27.41
CA GLU A 75 -2.61 5.56 27.42
C GLU A 75 -3.22 5.35 26.05
N TYR A 76 -2.51 5.72 25.00
CA TYR A 76 -2.89 5.42 23.61
C TYR A 76 -2.93 3.90 23.39
N ASP A 77 -1.91 3.18 23.85
CA ASP A 77 -1.84 1.72 23.70
C ASP A 77 -3.03 1.02 24.37
N ARG A 78 -3.44 1.51 25.53
CA ARG A 78 -4.62 1.01 26.24
C ARG A 78 -5.91 1.28 25.46
N LEU A 79 -6.04 2.45 24.85
CA LEU A 79 -7.20 2.78 24.00
C LEU A 79 -7.30 1.81 22.82
N ILE A 80 -6.18 1.56 22.12
CA ILE A 80 -6.14 0.62 20.99
C ILE A 80 -6.44 -0.81 21.43
N ALA A 81 -5.82 -1.28 22.50
CA ALA A 81 -6.07 -2.64 23.02
C ALA A 81 -7.53 -2.85 23.43
N GLU A 82 -8.14 -1.88 24.10
CA GLU A 82 -9.55 -1.95 24.48
C GLU A 82 -10.46 -1.90 23.23
N TYR A 83 -10.16 -1.05 22.25
CA TYR A 83 -10.90 -1.01 20.99
C TYR A 83 -10.85 -2.36 20.27
N LEU A 84 -9.66 -2.94 20.06
CA LEU A 84 -9.50 -4.23 19.40
C LEU A 84 -10.28 -5.33 20.11
N LYS A 85 -10.17 -5.40 21.43
CA LYS A 85 -10.89 -6.36 22.24
C LYS A 85 -12.40 -6.22 22.09
N VAL A 86 -12.94 -5.02 22.33
CA VAL A 86 -14.39 -4.76 22.30
C VAL A 86 -14.95 -4.94 20.88
N ALA A 87 -14.26 -4.44 19.87
CA ALA A 87 -14.70 -4.60 18.48
C ALA A 87 -14.76 -6.07 18.06
N SER A 88 -13.78 -6.89 18.47
CA SER A 88 -13.75 -8.32 18.17
C SER A 88 -14.75 -9.13 18.99
N GLU A 89 -15.05 -8.73 20.22
CA GLU A 89 -16.11 -9.35 21.03
C GLU A 89 -17.50 -9.07 20.46
N LEU A 90 -17.77 -7.83 20.04
CA LEU A 90 -19.08 -7.43 19.51
C LEU A 90 -19.29 -7.88 18.06
N PHE A 91 -18.23 -7.93 17.27
CA PHE A 91 -18.25 -8.23 15.85
C PHE A 91 -17.18 -9.26 15.46
N PRO A 92 -17.27 -10.51 15.95
CA PRO A 92 -16.19 -11.51 15.85
C PRO A 92 -15.81 -11.90 14.42
N HIS A 93 -16.68 -11.60 13.45
CA HIS A 93 -16.43 -11.90 12.03
C HIS A 93 -16.04 -10.68 11.21
N ALA A 94 -15.97 -9.49 11.83
CA ALA A 94 -15.63 -8.27 11.11
C ALA A 94 -14.13 -8.20 10.79
N LEU A 95 -13.81 -7.73 9.57
CA LEU A 95 -12.49 -7.21 9.25
C LEU A 95 -12.36 -5.82 9.84
N LEU A 96 -11.30 -5.58 10.60
CA LEU A 96 -10.94 -4.27 11.13
C LEU A 96 -9.92 -3.61 10.20
N HIS A 97 -10.37 -2.67 9.40
CA HIS A 97 -9.54 -1.89 8.48
C HIS A 97 -9.06 -0.62 9.17
N PHE A 98 -7.75 -0.47 9.28
CA PHE A 98 -7.07 0.68 9.88
C PHE A 98 -6.63 1.66 8.79
N GLU A 99 -6.89 2.96 8.99
CA GLU A 99 -6.63 4.03 8.03
C GLU A 99 -6.14 5.30 8.73
N ASP A 100 -5.13 5.99 8.15
CA ASP A 100 -4.62 7.30 8.57
C ASP A 100 -4.13 7.39 10.02
N PHE A 101 -3.64 6.29 10.57
CA PHE A 101 -2.95 6.30 11.86
C PHE A 101 -1.57 6.94 11.74
N GLY A 102 -1.11 7.58 12.81
CA GLY A 102 0.27 8.07 12.87
C GLY A 102 1.27 6.93 12.53
N PRO A 103 2.28 7.18 11.69
CA PRO A 103 3.11 6.13 11.09
C PRO A 103 3.75 5.16 12.08
N SER A 104 4.28 5.65 13.18
CA SER A 104 4.87 4.81 14.23
C SER A 104 3.82 3.96 14.96
N ASN A 105 2.61 4.49 15.15
CA ASN A 105 1.49 3.77 15.75
C ASN A 105 0.95 2.70 14.79
N ALA A 106 0.73 3.04 13.51
CA ALA A 106 0.21 2.13 12.50
C ALA A 106 1.02 0.83 12.43
N ARG A 107 2.37 0.96 12.34
CA ARG A 107 3.26 -0.21 12.25
C ARG A 107 3.22 -1.06 13.52
N ARG A 108 3.31 -0.42 14.67
CA ARG A 108 3.31 -1.10 15.97
C ARG A 108 1.98 -1.83 16.23
N ILE A 109 0.84 -1.17 15.98
CA ILE A 109 -0.47 -1.80 16.10
C ILE A 109 -0.56 -3.04 15.22
N LEU A 110 -0.10 -2.95 13.98
CA LEU A 110 -0.13 -4.07 13.05
C LEU A 110 0.78 -5.21 13.53
N GLN A 111 2.04 -4.92 13.87
CA GLN A 111 3.01 -5.93 14.29
C GLN A 111 2.59 -6.65 15.58
N ASP A 112 2.03 -5.92 16.55
CA ASP A 112 1.66 -6.49 17.86
C ASP A 112 0.36 -7.28 17.81
N ASN A 113 -0.50 -7.11 16.78
CA ASN A 113 -1.88 -7.62 16.80
C ASN A 113 -2.30 -8.40 15.54
N ALA A 114 -1.47 -8.45 14.48
CA ALA A 114 -1.88 -9.04 13.21
C ALA A 114 -2.18 -10.55 13.27
N GLU A 115 -1.60 -11.29 14.21
CA GLU A 115 -1.85 -12.73 14.36
C GLU A 115 -3.08 -13.02 15.22
N ASP A 116 -3.41 -12.12 16.16
CA ASP A 116 -4.48 -12.31 17.13
C ASP A 116 -5.82 -11.76 16.68
N TYR A 117 -5.80 -10.77 15.78
CA TYR A 117 -6.99 -10.07 15.30
C TYR A 117 -7.07 -10.06 13.77
N ARG A 118 -8.30 -10.01 13.25
CA ARG A 118 -8.56 -9.84 11.80
C ARG A 118 -8.41 -8.37 11.42
N ILE A 119 -7.16 -7.90 11.38
CA ILE A 119 -6.82 -6.51 11.06
C ILE A 119 -6.13 -6.39 9.70
N PHE A 120 -6.33 -5.25 9.07
CA PHE A 120 -5.68 -4.83 7.84
C PHE A 120 -5.39 -3.33 7.90
N ASN A 121 -4.18 -2.90 7.60
CA ASN A 121 -3.81 -1.50 7.49
C ASN A 121 -3.55 -1.15 6.03
N ASP A 122 -4.38 -0.26 5.44
CA ASP A 122 -4.30 0.06 4.02
C ASP A 122 -3.10 0.94 3.69
N ASP A 123 -2.72 1.87 4.56
CA ASP A 123 -1.57 2.76 4.32
C ASP A 123 -0.25 1.99 4.19
N MET A 124 -0.13 0.87 4.91
CA MET A 124 1.06 0.03 4.90
C MET A 124 0.90 -1.18 4.00
N GLN A 125 -0.06 -2.06 4.31
CA GLN A 125 -0.24 -3.34 3.61
C GLN A 125 -0.88 -3.15 2.24
N GLY A 126 -1.89 -2.28 2.11
CA GLY A 126 -2.54 -1.98 0.83
C GLY A 126 -1.59 -1.28 -0.13
N THR A 127 -0.87 -0.27 0.37
CA THR A 127 0.12 0.45 -0.43
C THR A 127 1.30 -0.45 -0.82
N GLY A 128 1.78 -1.30 0.07
CA GLY A 128 2.80 -2.30 -0.27
C GLY A 128 2.31 -3.28 -1.34
N ALA A 129 1.08 -3.77 -1.22
CA ALA A 129 0.53 -4.75 -2.15
C ALA A 129 0.25 -4.16 -3.54
N ILE A 130 -0.22 -2.91 -3.66
CA ILE A 130 -0.42 -2.29 -4.98
C ILE A 130 0.92 -2.02 -5.70
N VAL A 131 1.96 -1.65 -4.96
CA VAL A 131 3.32 -1.53 -5.50
C VAL A 131 3.84 -2.90 -5.96
N THR A 132 3.61 -3.93 -5.17
CA THR A 132 3.95 -5.32 -5.53
C THR A 132 3.22 -5.76 -6.81
N ALA A 133 1.96 -5.37 -7.00
CA ALA A 133 1.22 -5.63 -8.25
C ALA A 133 1.88 -4.95 -9.47
N ALA A 134 2.29 -3.68 -9.34
CA ALA A 134 3.01 -2.97 -10.40
C ALA A 134 4.34 -3.65 -10.73
N VAL A 135 5.10 -4.07 -9.71
CA VAL A 135 6.36 -4.79 -9.86
C VAL A 135 6.13 -6.15 -10.55
N MET A 136 5.13 -6.93 -10.15
CA MET A 136 4.79 -8.21 -10.78
C MET A 136 4.45 -8.04 -12.26
N SER A 137 3.67 -7.01 -12.62
CA SER A 137 3.40 -6.69 -14.03
C SER A 137 4.68 -6.36 -14.78
N GLY A 138 5.55 -5.55 -14.20
CA GLY A 138 6.85 -5.20 -14.79
C GLY A 138 7.77 -6.40 -14.97
N MET A 139 7.83 -7.31 -14.00
CA MET A 139 8.61 -8.54 -14.07
C MET A 139 8.13 -9.46 -15.21
N ARG A 140 6.82 -9.56 -15.45
CA ARG A 140 6.28 -10.33 -16.60
C ARG A 140 6.76 -9.75 -17.93
N VAL A 141 6.81 -8.41 -18.06
CA VAL A 141 7.33 -7.75 -19.27
C VAL A 141 8.82 -8.04 -19.48
N SER A 142 9.60 -8.02 -18.40
CA SER A 142 11.05 -8.23 -18.44
C SER A 142 11.45 -9.72 -18.45
N GLY A 143 10.50 -10.63 -18.16
CA GLY A 143 10.78 -12.09 -18.08
C GLY A 143 11.69 -12.43 -16.88
N THR A 144 11.53 -11.72 -15.75
CA THR A 144 12.32 -11.87 -14.53
C THR A 144 11.45 -12.26 -13.35
N ASP A 145 12.06 -12.82 -12.30
CA ASP A 145 11.41 -13.19 -11.05
C ASP A 145 11.79 -12.24 -9.91
N PHE A 146 11.13 -12.33 -8.75
CA PHE A 146 11.50 -11.52 -7.58
C PHE A 146 12.96 -11.72 -7.15
N SER A 147 13.47 -12.93 -7.26
CA SER A 147 14.86 -13.26 -6.93
C SER A 147 15.90 -12.56 -7.80
N ASP A 148 15.53 -12.05 -8.98
CA ASP A 148 16.42 -11.28 -9.85
C ASP A 148 16.47 -9.79 -9.49
N GLN A 149 15.49 -9.30 -8.73
CA GLN A 149 15.33 -7.88 -8.51
C GLN A 149 16.34 -7.29 -7.53
N LYS A 150 16.71 -6.03 -7.79
CA LYS A 150 17.40 -5.13 -6.88
C LYS A 150 16.55 -3.89 -6.71
N VAL A 151 16.19 -3.55 -5.48
CA VAL A 151 15.23 -2.51 -5.16
C VAL A 151 15.92 -1.34 -4.47
N VAL A 152 15.65 -0.14 -4.95
CA VAL A 152 15.97 1.10 -4.22
C VAL A 152 14.65 1.77 -3.86
N VAL A 153 14.47 2.08 -2.58
CA VAL A 153 13.35 2.86 -2.06
C VAL A 153 13.88 4.22 -1.61
N TYR A 154 13.37 5.27 -2.22
CA TYR A 154 13.66 6.65 -1.88
C TYR A 154 12.50 7.26 -1.10
N GLY A 155 12.71 7.46 0.20
CA GLY A 155 11.70 7.78 1.20
C GLY A 155 11.47 6.59 2.13
N ALA A 156 12.45 6.32 3.02
CA ALA A 156 12.44 5.17 3.92
C ALA A 156 11.57 5.40 5.18
N GLY A 157 10.44 6.07 5.02
CA GLY A 157 9.39 6.15 6.04
C GLY A 157 8.63 4.81 6.19
N THR A 158 7.57 4.80 6.99
CA THR A 158 6.76 3.58 7.23
C THR A 158 6.14 3.02 5.96
N ALA A 159 5.66 3.86 5.05
CA ALA A 159 5.13 3.42 3.76
C ALA A 159 6.22 2.77 2.89
N GLY A 160 7.37 3.46 2.71
CA GLY A 160 8.48 2.94 1.90
C GLY A 160 9.06 1.63 2.45
N THR A 161 9.20 1.51 3.77
CA THR A 161 9.63 0.24 4.40
C THR A 161 8.56 -0.84 4.32
N GLY A 162 7.27 -0.50 4.40
CA GLY A 162 6.19 -1.45 4.18
C GLY A 162 6.21 -2.05 2.77
N MET A 163 6.49 -1.22 1.75
CA MET A 163 6.72 -1.70 0.37
C MET A 163 7.94 -2.62 0.28
N ALA A 164 9.05 -2.26 0.94
CA ALA A 164 10.25 -3.10 1.01
C ALA A 164 9.95 -4.46 1.67
N ASP A 165 9.17 -4.49 2.75
CA ASP A 165 8.76 -5.71 3.45
C ASP A 165 7.95 -6.63 2.52
N GLN A 166 7.00 -6.09 1.75
CA GLN A 166 6.19 -6.88 0.80
C GLN A 166 7.03 -7.45 -0.35
N LEU A 167 7.95 -6.65 -0.92
CA LEU A 167 8.85 -7.14 -1.96
C LEU A 167 9.82 -8.19 -1.41
N ARG A 168 10.32 -8.02 -0.18
CA ARG A 168 11.13 -9.03 0.52
C ARG A 168 10.36 -10.34 0.70
N ALA A 169 9.09 -10.27 1.11
CA ALA A 169 8.23 -11.46 1.21
C ALA A 169 8.07 -12.17 -0.14
N GLY A 170 7.91 -11.43 -1.23
CA GLY A 170 7.91 -11.97 -2.59
C GLY A 170 9.22 -12.70 -2.92
N MET A 171 10.38 -12.09 -2.63
CA MET A 171 11.70 -12.68 -2.84
C MET A 171 11.91 -13.97 -2.03
N ILE A 172 11.45 -14.01 -0.79
CA ILE A 172 11.51 -15.21 0.07
C ILE A 172 10.61 -16.31 -0.49
N ARG A 173 9.42 -15.98 -0.95
CA ARG A 173 8.49 -16.92 -1.59
C ARG A 173 9.08 -17.52 -2.86
N ASP A 174 9.90 -16.77 -3.61
CA ASP A 174 10.65 -17.23 -4.78
C ASP A 174 11.93 -18.02 -4.43
N GLY A 175 12.17 -18.27 -3.14
CA GLY A 175 13.21 -19.19 -2.66
C GLY A 175 14.49 -18.53 -2.13
N LEU A 176 14.56 -17.21 -2.04
CA LEU A 176 15.66 -16.56 -1.35
C LEU A 176 15.53 -16.74 0.17
N SER A 177 16.65 -16.84 0.85
CA SER A 177 16.68 -16.70 2.31
C SER A 177 16.33 -15.25 2.69
N GLU A 178 15.84 -15.04 3.91
CA GLU A 178 15.55 -13.70 4.43
C GLU A 178 16.74 -12.75 4.30
N LYS A 179 17.95 -13.24 4.62
CA LYS A 179 19.18 -12.46 4.49
C LYS A 179 19.49 -12.06 3.05
N GLU A 180 19.32 -12.97 2.09
CA GLU A 180 19.54 -12.68 0.67
C GLU A 180 18.51 -11.70 0.13
N ALA A 181 17.23 -11.87 0.48
CA ALA A 181 16.16 -10.97 0.09
C ALA A 181 16.40 -9.55 0.64
N THR A 182 16.72 -9.43 1.93
CA THR A 182 17.03 -8.15 2.56
C THR A 182 18.24 -7.47 1.91
N ALA A 183 19.28 -8.25 1.56
CA ALA A 183 20.48 -7.73 0.90
C ALA A 183 20.23 -7.17 -0.51
N ARG A 184 19.05 -7.42 -1.11
CA ARG A 184 18.67 -6.89 -2.43
C ARG A 184 17.88 -5.57 -2.36
N ILE A 185 17.69 -5.02 -1.15
CA ILE A 185 16.92 -3.81 -0.91
C ILE A 185 17.81 -2.73 -0.28
N TRP A 186 17.77 -1.53 -0.83
CA TRP A 186 18.48 -0.34 -0.35
C TRP A 186 17.46 0.74 -0.02
N LEU A 187 17.51 1.24 1.19
CA LEU A 187 16.64 2.32 1.66
C LEU A 187 17.43 3.64 1.69
N ILE A 188 16.83 4.68 1.16
CA ILE A 188 17.37 6.04 1.22
C ILE A 188 16.36 6.93 1.91
N ASP A 189 16.82 7.68 2.91
CA ASP A 189 15.99 8.62 3.64
C ASP A 189 16.60 10.02 3.59
N ILE A 190 16.03 10.97 4.33
CA ILE A 190 16.49 12.36 4.39
C ILE A 190 17.99 12.49 4.72
N ASN A 191 18.56 11.53 5.42
CA ASN A 191 19.98 11.45 5.75
C ASN A 191 20.84 10.65 4.74
N GLY A 192 20.28 10.30 3.57
CA GLY A 192 20.94 9.50 2.55
C GLY A 192 20.69 8.00 2.71
N LEU A 193 21.55 7.18 2.10
CA LEU A 193 21.49 5.72 2.22
C LEU A 193 21.53 5.29 3.69
N VAL A 194 20.58 4.47 4.10
CA VAL A 194 20.50 3.94 5.46
C VAL A 194 21.63 2.95 5.70
N THR A 195 22.48 3.25 6.70
CA THR A 195 23.65 2.47 7.08
C THR A 195 23.66 2.16 8.57
N ASP A 196 24.33 1.08 8.98
CA ASP A 196 24.33 0.57 10.36
C ASP A 196 25.17 1.41 11.36
N ASP A 197 25.91 2.41 10.84
CA ASP A 197 26.65 3.40 11.63
C ASP A 197 25.89 4.71 11.88
N MET A 198 24.61 4.79 11.46
CA MET A 198 23.76 5.94 11.73
C MET A 198 23.19 5.88 13.14
N ASP A 199 23.25 7.01 13.84
CA ASP A 199 22.60 7.16 15.14
C ASP A 199 21.06 7.24 14.97
N ASP A 200 20.32 6.72 15.95
CA ASP A 200 18.86 6.87 16.07
C ASP A 200 18.04 6.34 14.87
N LEU A 201 18.49 5.26 14.22
CA LEU A 201 17.70 4.59 13.17
C LEU A 201 16.38 4.07 13.77
N PRO A 202 15.23 4.41 13.16
CA PRO A 202 13.96 3.80 13.50
C PRO A 202 14.02 2.26 13.33
N ASP A 203 13.35 1.53 14.22
CA ASP A 203 13.35 0.07 14.23
C ASP A 203 13.00 -0.54 12.86
N TYR A 204 12.08 0.09 12.13
CA TYR A 204 11.66 -0.37 10.81
C TYR A 204 12.73 -0.19 9.71
N GLN A 205 13.74 0.65 9.91
CA GLN A 205 14.86 0.81 8.99
C GLN A 205 16.03 -0.12 9.31
N GLN A 206 16.17 -0.54 10.57
CA GLN A 206 17.32 -1.30 11.06
C GLN A 206 17.55 -2.60 10.26
N ALA A 207 16.48 -3.31 9.92
CA ALA A 207 16.57 -4.55 9.14
C ALA A 207 17.23 -4.36 7.77
N TYR A 208 17.15 -3.16 7.20
CA TYR A 208 17.66 -2.81 5.86
C TYR A 208 18.93 -1.97 5.90
N ALA A 209 19.43 -1.62 7.09
CA ALA A 209 20.64 -0.82 7.23
C ALA A 209 21.85 -1.55 6.59
N ARG A 210 22.51 -0.87 5.64
CA ARG A 210 23.67 -1.45 4.96
C ARG A 210 24.90 -1.37 5.84
N PRO A 211 25.76 -2.39 5.85
CA PRO A 211 27.04 -2.29 6.51
C PRO A 211 27.83 -1.07 6.02
N ALA A 212 28.21 -0.17 6.93
CA ALA A 212 28.94 1.06 6.58
C ALA A 212 30.25 0.77 5.82
N ASP A 213 30.92 -0.32 6.14
CA ASP A 213 32.12 -0.77 5.45
C ASP A 213 31.88 -1.14 3.97
N GLU A 214 30.70 -1.66 3.62
CA GLU A 214 30.32 -1.99 2.23
C GLU A 214 30.30 -0.73 1.35
N VAL A 215 29.85 0.38 1.89
CA VAL A 215 29.63 1.64 1.16
C VAL A 215 30.69 2.71 1.45
N LYS A 216 31.76 2.35 2.15
CA LYS A 216 32.82 3.26 2.59
C LYS A 216 33.47 4.06 1.46
N SER A 217 33.62 3.44 0.28
CA SER A 217 34.22 4.07 -0.89
C SER A 217 33.23 4.83 -1.76
N TRP A 218 31.94 4.86 -1.40
CA TRP A 218 30.93 5.53 -2.20
C TRP A 218 30.99 7.04 -1.99
N LYS A 219 30.70 7.78 -3.06
CA LYS A 219 30.73 9.24 -3.03
C LYS A 219 29.69 9.79 -2.08
N ARG A 220 30.12 10.73 -1.24
CA ARG A 220 29.25 11.46 -0.32
C ARG A 220 29.15 12.93 -0.77
N GLN A 221 27.95 13.48 -0.69
CA GLN A 221 27.69 14.90 -0.84
C GLN A 221 27.09 15.39 0.48
N ASP A 222 27.68 16.43 1.07
CA ASP A 222 27.30 16.93 2.40
C ASP A 222 27.24 15.83 3.48
N GLY A 223 28.18 14.87 3.41
CA GLY A 223 28.26 13.72 4.31
C GLY A 223 27.33 12.56 3.98
N LYS A 224 26.40 12.71 3.03
CA LYS A 224 25.35 11.73 2.70
C LYS A 224 25.64 10.99 1.39
N ILE A 225 25.30 9.71 1.33
CA ILE A 225 25.27 8.94 0.08
C ILE A 225 23.86 9.14 -0.53
N GLY A 226 23.80 9.93 -1.60
CA GLY A 226 22.54 10.29 -2.24
C GLY A 226 22.06 9.28 -3.30
N LEU A 227 20.83 9.47 -3.78
CA LEU A 227 20.14 8.58 -4.72
C LEU A 227 20.95 8.29 -5.98
N ALA A 228 21.54 9.31 -6.63
CA ALA A 228 22.30 9.13 -7.87
C ALA A 228 23.52 8.22 -7.67
N GLU A 229 24.21 8.32 -6.54
CA GLU A 229 25.36 7.44 -6.23
C GLU A 229 24.89 6.00 -5.98
N VAL A 230 23.80 5.83 -5.21
CA VAL A 230 23.23 4.50 -4.96
C VAL A 230 22.81 3.84 -6.27
N VAL A 231 22.09 4.54 -7.14
CA VAL A 231 21.65 3.98 -8.43
C VAL A 231 22.84 3.57 -9.30
N ARG A 232 23.88 4.39 -9.40
CA ARG A 232 25.09 4.04 -10.16
C ARG A 232 25.80 2.82 -9.62
N LYS A 233 25.85 2.64 -8.31
CA LYS A 233 26.58 1.53 -7.65
C LYS A 233 25.79 0.23 -7.63
N VAL A 234 24.51 0.32 -7.30
CA VAL A 234 23.62 -0.84 -7.14
C VAL A 234 23.14 -1.36 -8.49
N LYS A 235 22.91 -0.46 -9.46
CA LYS A 235 22.23 -0.74 -10.74
C LYS A 235 20.90 -1.45 -10.46
N PRO A 236 19.96 -0.77 -9.79
CA PRO A 236 18.69 -1.36 -9.41
C PRO A 236 17.83 -1.65 -10.63
N THR A 237 16.96 -2.66 -10.50
CA THR A 237 15.93 -2.98 -11.47
C THR A 237 14.62 -2.28 -11.13
N ILE A 238 14.44 -1.92 -9.84
CA ILE A 238 13.25 -1.27 -9.32
C ILE A 238 13.67 -0.02 -8.52
N LEU A 239 13.03 1.12 -8.82
CA LEU A 239 13.16 2.36 -8.07
C LEU A 239 11.77 2.82 -7.62
N ILE A 240 11.58 2.98 -6.31
CA ILE A 240 10.33 3.40 -5.69
C ILE A 240 10.55 4.74 -5.00
N GLY A 241 9.67 5.71 -5.26
CA GLY A 241 9.67 7.04 -4.64
C GLY A 241 8.47 7.22 -3.72
N THR A 242 8.75 7.51 -2.46
CA THR A 242 7.77 7.84 -1.41
C THR A 242 8.30 8.95 -0.52
N SER A 243 9.18 9.77 -1.08
CA SER A 243 9.98 10.77 -0.36
C SER A 243 9.30 12.12 -0.18
N THR A 244 8.26 12.41 -0.97
CA THR A 244 7.69 13.76 -1.13
C THR A 244 8.70 14.81 -1.59
N ASP A 245 9.87 14.41 -2.08
CA ASP A 245 10.94 15.26 -2.62
C ASP A 245 10.75 15.45 -4.12
N HIS A 246 10.10 16.57 -4.46
CA HIS A 246 9.70 16.86 -5.84
C HIS A 246 10.89 16.89 -6.80
N GLY A 247 10.80 16.08 -7.87
CA GLY A 247 11.84 16.06 -8.91
C GLY A 247 13.12 15.30 -8.54
N ALA A 248 13.13 14.54 -7.44
CA ALA A 248 14.29 13.76 -7.00
C ALA A 248 14.76 12.71 -8.01
N PHE A 249 13.84 12.17 -8.82
CA PHE A 249 14.20 11.26 -9.92
C PHE A 249 14.58 12.08 -11.15
N THR A 250 15.79 12.61 -11.14
CA THR A 250 16.32 13.43 -12.22
C THR A 250 16.63 12.62 -13.48
N GLU A 251 16.87 13.29 -14.62
CA GLU A 251 17.33 12.64 -15.85
C GLU A 251 18.59 11.79 -15.62
N GLU A 252 19.53 12.27 -14.80
CA GLU A 252 20.75 11.50 -14.43
C GLU A 252 20.41 10.18 -13.75
N VAL A 253 19.48 10.19 -12.80
CA VAL A 253 19.06 8.99 -12.05
C VAL A 253 18.36 8.00 -12.97
N VAL A 254 17.40 8.46 -13.77
CA VAL A 254 16.62 7.61 -14.68
C VAL A 254 17.48 7.03 -15.79
N SER A 255 18.35 7.85 -16.40
CA SER A 255 19.27 7.39 -17.43
C SER A 255 20.25 6.35 -16.87
N ALA A 256 20.81 6.57 -15.67
CA ALA A 256 21.71 5.61 -15.03
C ALA A 256 21.02 4.26 -14.72
N MET A 257 19.72 4.27 -14.37
CA MET A 257 18.94 3.05 -14.25
C MET A 257 18.78 2.34 -15.60
N ALA A 258 18.41 3.10 -16.63
CA ALA A 258 18.20 2.56 -17.97
C ALA A 258 19.50 2.02 -18.62
N ASP A 259 20.67 2.55 -18.23
CA ASP A 259 21.98 1.99 -18.61
C ASP A 259 22.32 0.68 -17.89
N GLY A 260 21.77 0.49 -16.72
CA GLY A 260 22.01 -0.70 -15.89
C GLY A 260 20.96 -1.81 -16.03
N CYS A 261 19.79 -1.51 -16.61
CA CYS A 261 18.64 -2.41 -16.74
C CYS A 261 17.86 -2.11 -18.03
N ASP A 262 17.58 -3.12 -18.83
CA ASP A 262 16.86 -2.95 -20.12
C ASP A 262 15.43 -2.45 -19.94
N ARG A 263 14.73 -2.92 -18.92
CA ARG A 263 13.34 -2.55 -18.61
C ARG A 263 13.21 -2.17 -17.12
N PRO A 264 13.74 -0.99 -16.73
CA PRO A 264 13.67 -0.56 -15.33
C PRO A 264 12.22 -0.27 -14.92
N ILE A 265 11.85 -0.71 -13.72
CA ILE A 265 10.57 -0.38 -13.09
C ILE A 265 10.79 0.86 -12.22
N ILE A 266 10.11 1.96 -12.56
CA ILE A 266 10.28 3.25 -11.87
C ILE A 266 8.91 3.74 -11.40
N LEU A 267 8.74 3.84 -10.09
CA LEU A 267 7.47 4.12 -9.43
C LEU A 267 7.56 5.41 -8.60
N PRO A 268 7.33 6.61 -9.20
CA PRO A 268 7.22 7.86 -8.46
C PRO A 268 5.82 7.94 -7.83
N LEU A 269 5.69 7.63 -6.53
CA LEU A 269 4.40 7.39 -5.88
C LEU A 269 3.95 8.54 -4.97
N SER A 270 4.82 9.53 -4.71
CA SER A 270 4.42 10.66 -3.87
C SER A 270 3.32 11.49 -4.51
N ASN A 271 2.38 11.93 -3.69
CA ASN A 271 1.29 12.82 -4.08
C ASN A 271 1.19 14.01 -3.10
N PRO A 272 0.60 15.13 -3.50
CA PRO A 272 0.06 15.47 -4.83
C PRO A 272 1.17 15.72 -5.88
N THR A 273 0.78 16.17 -7.08
CA THR A 273 1.71 16.45 -8.20
C THR A 273 2.90 17.34 -7.81
N SER A 274 2.72 18.28 -6.86
CA SER A 274 3.78 19.13 -6.33
C SER A 274 4.81 18.39 -5.45
N ARG A 275 4.62 17.11 -5.20
CA ARG A 275 5.47 16.26 -4.35
C ARG A 275 6.01 15.04 -5.07
N ILE A 276 5.59 14.78 -6.32
CA ILE A 276 6.01 13.61 -7.08
C ILE A 276 7.51 13.65 -7.40
N GLU A 277 8.20 12.55 -7.31
CA GLU A 277 9.64 12.44 -7.56
C GLU A 277 10.02 12.68 -9.03
N ALA A 278 9.16 12.30 -9.97
CA ALA A 278 9.26 12.65 -11.38
C ALA A 278 7.92 12.52 -12.08
N MET A 279 7.68 13.29 -13.12
CA MET A 279 6.54 13.05 -14.00
C MET A 279 6.79 11.80 -14.85
N PRO A 280 5.83 10.86 -14.94
CA PRO A 280 5.95 9.64 -15.73
C PRO A 280 6.37 9.89 -17.18
N GLN A 281 5.87 10.96 -17.80
CA GLN A 281 6.25 11.34 -19.17
C GLN A 281 7.74 11.62 -19.31
N ASP A 282 8.37 12.25 -18.30
CA ASP A 282 9.80 12.55 -18.29
C ASP A 282 10.61 11.27 -18.07
N VAL A 283 10.15 10.37 -17.19
CA VAL A 283 10.77 9.06 -16.97
C VAL A 283 10.80 8.25 -18.28
N ILE A 284 9.73 8.28 -19.08
CA ILE A 284 9.70 7.63 -20.40
C ILE A 284 10.71 8.27 -21.35
N ARG A 285 10.80 9.61 -21.41
CA ARG A 285 11.75 10.32 -22.29
C ARG A 285 13.20 10.03 -21.90
N TRP A 286 13.54 10.11 -20.61
CA TRP A 286 14.89 9.91 -20.09
C TRP A 286 15.37 8.45 -20.16
N SER A 287 14.44 7.49 -20.17
CA SER A 287 14.73 6.07 -20.36
C SER A 287 14.65 5.59 -21.81
N ASP A 288 14.44 6.51 -22.74
CA ASP A 288 14.25 6.19 -24.18
C ASP A 288 13.08 5.21 -24.44
N GLY A 289 11.99 5.34 -23.68
CA GLY A 289 10.79 4.47 -23.78
C GLY A 289 10.93 3.11 -23.10
N ARG A 290 12.03 2.84 -22.40
CA ARG A 290 12.32 1.53 -21.83
C ARG A 290 11.69 1.32 -20.42
N ALA A 291 11.53 2.39 -19.66
CA ALA A 291 10.99 2.29 -18.30
C ALA A 291 9.54 1.79 -18.29
N LEU A 292 9.23 1.01 -17.26
CA LEU A 292 7.90 0.57 -16.87
C LEU A 292 7.46 1.43 -15.69
N VAL A 293 6.38 2.21 -15.87
CA VAL A 293 6.06 3.29 -14.93
C VAL A 293 4.62 3.18 -14.44
N ALA A 294 4.43 3.31 -13.14
CA ALA A 294 3.16 3.66 -12.51
C ALA A 294 3.40 4.82 -11.53
N ALA A 295 2.39 5.66 -11.31
CA ALA A 295 2.51 6.85 -10.48
C ALA A 295 1.48 6.88 -9.35
N GLY A 296 1.75 7.66 -8.29
CA GLY A 296 0.79 7.89 -7.21
C GLY A 296 -0.37 8.81 -7.60
N ILE A 297 -0.23 9.55 -8.71
CA ILE A 297 -1.20 10.52 -9.22
C ILE A 297 -1.77 10.09 -10.57
N PRO A 298 -2.96 10.54 -10.96
CA PRO A 298 -3.44 10.41 -12.34
C PRO A 298 -2.53 11.18 -13.31
N VAL A 299 -2.25 10.59 -14.46
CA VAL A 299 -1.33 11.17 -15.47
C VAL A 299 -1.91 10.94 -16.85
N ASP A 300 -1.85 11.96 -17.70
CA ASP A 300 -2.27 11.88 -19.11
C ASP A 300 -1.32 10.98 -19.92
N ASP A 301 -1.84 10.35 -20.94
CA ASP A 301 -1.09 9.54 -21.90
C ASP A 301 0.02 10.35 -22.56
N LEU A 302 1.08 9.68 -22.98
CA LEU A 302 2.20 10.28 -23.69
C LEU A 302 2.42 9.61 -25.05
N ASP A 303 2.37 10.39 -26.14
CA ASP A 303 2.87 9.96 -27.44
C ASP A 303 4.37 10.20 -27.55
N TYR A 304 5.14 9.13 -27.66
CA TYR A 304 6.61 9.21 -27.78
C TYR A 304 7.14 8.17 -28.77
N LYS A 305 7.88 8.61 -29.78
CA LYS A 305 8.49 7.77 -30.84
C LYS A 305 7.50 6.79 -31.51
N GLY A 306 6.26 7.24 -31.74
CA GLY A 306 5.22 6.44 -32.40
C GLY A 306 4.52 5.41 -31.52
N THR A 307 4.76 5.44 -30.21
CA THR A 307 4.06 4.63 -29.21
C THR A 307 3.30 5.53 -28.25
N THR A 308 2.04 5.22 -27.97
CA THR A 308 1.26 5.87 -26.93
C THR A 308 1.48 5.13 -25.62
N TYR A 309 2.12 5.80 -24.65
CA TYR A 309 2.35 5.30 -23.30
C TYR A 309 1.19 5.67 -22.39
N ARG A 310 0.60 4.67 -21.74
CA ARG A 310 -0.44 4.84 -20.73
C ARG A 310 0.14 4.57 -19.36
N PHE A 311 -0.34 5.30 -18.34
CA PHE A 311 0.19 5.19 -16.99
C PHE A 311 -0.86 4.65 -16.04
N GLY A 312 -0.53 3.57 -15.34
CA GLY A 312 -1.35 3.06 -14.25
C GLY A 312 -1.17 3.93 -13.00
N GLN A 313 -2.25 4.14 -12.26
CA GLN A 313 -2.19 4.79 -10.96
C GLN A 313 -2.01 3.76 -9.85
N GLY A 314 -1.03 3.97 -8.97
CA GLY A 314 -0.85 3.21 -7.74
C GLY A 314 -1.92 3.56 -6.71
N ASN A 315 -3.16 3.18 -6.99
CA ASN A 315 -4.32 3.47 -6.17
C ASN A 315 -4.77 2.21 -5.43
N ASN A 316 -4.76 2.26 -4.09
CA ASN A 316 -5.13 1.13 -3.23
C ASN A 316 -6.55 0.61 -3.48
N ALA A 317 -7.46 1.44 -4.05
CA ALA A 317 -8.81 1.02 -4.45
C ALA A 317 -8.83 -0.13 -5.47
N LEU A 318 -7.75 -0.36 -6.19
CA LEU A 318 -7.62 -1.52 -7.08
C LEU A 318 -7.50 -2.85 -6.29
N LEU A 319 -7.14 -2.78 -5.01
CA LEU A 319 -6.75 -3.96 -4.24
C LEU A 319 -7.61 -4.14 -2.97
N TYR A 320 -7.66 -3.13 -2.07
CA TYR A 320 -8.22 -3.34 -0.73
C TYR A 320 -9.70 -3.77 -0.73
N PRO A 321 -10.58 -3.31 -1.65
CA PRO A 321 -11.97 -3.76 -1.61
C PRO A 321 -12.11 -5.27 -1.86
N GLY A 322 -11.34 -5.78 -2.83
CA GLY A 322 -11.28 -7.22 -3.14
C GLY A 322 -10.62 -8.03 -2.04
N LEU A 323 -9.53 -7.52 -1.45
CA LEU A 323 -8.87 -8.15 -0.30
C LEU A 323 -9.85 -8.30 0.88
N GLY A 324 -10.58 -7.22 1.21
CA GLY A 324 -11.55 -7.25 2.29
C GLY A 324 -12.71 -8.21 2.01
N LEU A 325 -13.26 -8.18 0.78
CA LEU A 325 -14.31 -9.13 0.39
C LEU A 325 -13.82 -10.58 0.49
N GLY A 326 -12.63 -10.89 -0.03
CA GLY A 326 -12.05 -12.23 0.05
C GLY A 326 -11.81 -12.68 1.49
N THR A 327 -11.30 -11.80 2.35
CA THR A 327 -11.10 -12.04 3.78
C THR A 327 -12.42 -12.39 4.48
N ILE A 328 -13.50 -11.64 4.17
CA ILE A 328 -14.83 -11.87 4.72
C ILE A 328 -15.44 -13.18 4.21
N VAL A 329 -15.34 -13.47 2.91
CA VAL A 329 -15.86 -14.71 2.30
C VAL A 329 -15.17 -15.95 2.87
N ALA A 330 -13.83 -15.90 2.96
CA ALA A 330 -13.04 -16.97 3.57
C ALA A 330 -13.28 -17.11 5.08
N GLY A 331 -13.81 -16.07 5.74
CA GLY A 331 -13.81 -16.00 7.20
C GLY A 331 -12.38 -16.10 7.75
N ALA A 332 -11.40 -15.51 7.05
CA ALA A 332 -10.01 -15.68 7.43
C ALA A 332 -9.74 -15.14 8.84
N LYS A 333 -9.01 -15.90 9.65
CA LYS A 333 -8.71 -15.54 11.04
C LYS A 333 -7.89 -14.26 11.15
N HIS A 334 -6.96 -14.08 10.22
CA HIS A 334 -6.14 -12.89 10.06
C HIS A 334 -5.74 -12.73 8.59
N VAL A 335 -5.22 -11.55 8.21
CA VAL A 335 -4.70 -11.26 6.86
C VAL A 335 -3.22 -11.64 6.82
N THR A 336 -2.85 -12.56 5.93
CA THR A 336 -1.46 -13.02 5.77
C THR A 336 -0.73 -12.32 4.62
N ASP A 337 0.60 -12.32 4.66
CA ASP A 337 1.42 -11.85 3.53
C ASP A 337 1.10 -12.63 2.23
N GLY A 338 0.77 -13.92 2.34
CA GLY A 338 0.32 -14.73 1.22
C GLY A 338 -0.95 -14.19 0.58
N MET A 339 -1.94 -13.76 1.38
CA MET A 339 -3.17 -13.15 0.88
C MET A 339 -2.91 -11.79 0.21
N LEU A 340 -1.99 -10.98 0.74
CA LEU A 340 -1.57 -9.72 0.12
C LEU A 340 -0.87 -9.96 -1.22
N LEU A 341 0.03 -10.93 -1.31
CA LEU A 341 0.70 -11.32 -2.55
C LEU A 341 -0.29 -11.90 -3.59
N ALA A 342 -1.27 -12.70 -3.15
CA ALA A 342 -2.31 -13.22 -4.03
C ALA A 342 -3.20 -12.08 -4.58
N ALA A 343 -3.56 -11.12 -3.73
CA ALA A 343 -4.28 -9.92 -4.14
C ALA A 343 -3.49 -9.10 -5.15
N ALA A 344 -2.20 -8.87 -4.91
CA ALA A 344 -1.30 -8.16 -5.81
C ALA A 344 -1.17 -8.87 -7.17
N SER A 345 -1.01 -10.21 -7.16
CA SER A 345 -0.97 -11.01 -8.39
C SER A 345 -2.27 -10.89 -9.19
N ALA A 346 -3.43 -10.97 -8.51
CA ALA A 346 -4.73 -10.85 -9.16
C ALA A 346 -4.96 -9.46 -9.78
N VAL A 347 -4.39 -8.39 -9.21
CA VAL A 347 -4.39 -7.06 -9.83
C VAL A 347 -3.48 -7.06 -11.06
N ALA A 348 -2.25 -7.58 -10.94
CA ALA A 348 -1.27 -7.63 -12.03
C ALA A 348 -1.76 -8.46 -13.22
N ASP A 349 -2.55 -9.54 -12.99
CA ASP A 349 -3.12 -10.42 -14.03
C ASP A 349 -4.18 -9.74 -14.91
N GLN A 350 -4.62 -8.53 -14.54
CA GLN A 350 -5.64 -7.80 -15.30
C GLN A 350 -5.07 -6.93 -16.41
N VAL A 351 -3.76 -6.84 -16.50
CA VAL A 351 -3.08 -6.02 -17.51
C VAL A 351 -2.22 -6.89 -18.41
N ASP A 352 -2.37 -6.72 -19.72
CA ASP A 352 -1.40 -7.23 -20.70
C ASP A 352 -0.30 -6.17 -20.89
N ALA A 353 0.62 -6.13 -19.94
CA ALA A 353 1.74 -5.18 -19.95
C ALA A 353 2.83 -5.52 -21.00
N SER A 354 2.67 -6.61 -21.77
CA SER A 354 3.60 -6.97 -22.85
C SER A 354 3.47 -6.07 -24.07
N GLN A 355 2.33 -5.41 -24.24
CA GLN A 355 2.08 -4.49 -25.34
C GLN A 355 2.89 -3.20 -25.18
N PRO A 356 3.55 -2.71 -26.23
CA PRO A 356 4.29 -1.43 -26.16
C PRO A 356 3.41 -0.29 -25.66
N GLY A 357 3.88 0.42 -24.63
CA GLY A 357 3.15 1.55 -24.03
C GLY A 357 1.98 1.17 -23.10
N ALA A 358 1.73 -0.14 -22.88
CA ALA A 358 0.70 -0.56 -21.93
C ALA A 358 1.06 -0.12 -20.49
N PRO A 359 0.05 0.20 -19.66
CA PRO A 359 0.26 0.48 -18.24
C PRO A 359 0.64 -0.80 -17.50
N ILE A 360 1.29 -0.69 -16.34
CA ILE A 360 1.62 -1.83 -15.46
C ILE A 360 0.62 -2.02 -14.32
N LEU A 361 -0.42 -1.22 -14.24
CA LEU A 361 -1.57 -1.40 -13.36
C LEU A 361 -2.86 -1.19 -14.15
N PRO A 362 -3.96 -1.88 -13.82
CA PRO A 362 -5.23 -1.71 -14.50
C PRO A 362 -5.83 -0.32 -14.21
N PRO A 363 -6.70 0.18 -15.10
CA PRO A 363 -7.43 1.40 -14.88
C PRO A 363 -8.46 1.24 -13.74
N VAL A 364 -8.76 2.35 -13.05
CA VAL A 364 -9.68 2.36 -11.89
C VAL A 364 -11.17 2.31 -12.25
N GLU A 365 -11.53 2.32 -13.53
CA GLU A 365 -12.93 2.37 -13.98
C GLU A 365 -13.71 1.06 -13.74
N ASN A 366 -13.04 -0.09 -13.65
CA ASN A 366 -13.67 -1.41 -13.52
C ASN A 366 -13.44 -2.05 -12.14
N LEU A 367 -13.48 -1.24 -11.06
CA LEU A 367 -13.19 -1.68 -9.71
C LEU A 367 -14.02 -2.90 -9.27
N ARG A 368 -15.30 -3.00 -9.69
CA ARG A 368 -16.17 -4.10 -9.28
C ARG A 368 -15.71 -5.46 -9.82
N ALA A 369 -15.36 -5.52 -11.10
CA ALA A 369 -14.82 -6.73 -11.68
C ALA A 369 -13.42 -7.06 -11.15
N SER A 370 -12.60 -6.02 -10.93
CA SER A 370 -11.28 -6.16 -10.32
C SER A 370 -11.37 -6.73 -8.90
N SER A 371 -12.23 -6.14 -8.06
CA SER A 371 -12.44 -6.59 -6.68
C SER A 371 -12.91 -8.04 -6.59
N ALA A 372 -13.79 -8.48 -7.50
CA ALA A 372 -14.24 -9.87 -7.54
C ALA A 372 -13.08 -10.84 -7.84
N LYS A 373 -12.20 -10.49 -8.81
CA LYS A 373 -11.00 -11.31 -9.12
C LYS A 373 -10.03 -11.37 -7.96
N VAL A 374 -9.76 -10.22 -7.34
CA VAL A 374 -8.90 -10.14 -6.15
C VAL A 374 -9.48 -10.97 -5.01
N ALA A 375 -10.80 -10.87 -4.76
CA ALA A 375 -11.46 -11.63 -3.71
C ALA A 375 -11.33 -13.15 -3.90
N VAL A 376 -11.50 -13.64 -5.14
CA VAL A 376 -11.32 -15.07 -5.45
C VAL A 376 -9.90 -15.53 -5.09
N ALA A 377 -8.87 -14.81 -5.55
CA ALA A 377 -7.48 -15.15 -5.27
C ALA A 377 -7.16 -15.12 -3.75
N VAL A 378 -7.74 -14.17 -3.03
CA VAL A 378 -7.56 -14.06 -1.58
C VAL A 378 -8.24 -15.22 -0.84
N VAL A 379 -9.44 -15.65 -1.24
CA VAL A 379 -10.11 -16.82 -0.66
C VAL A 379 -9.30 -18.10 -0.88
N GLU A 380 -8.87 -18.33 -2.12
CA GLU A 380 -8.05 -19.50 -2.47
C GLU A 380 -6.77 -19.56 -1.66
N GLU A 381 -6.09 -18.42 -1.50
CA GLU A 381 -4.87 -18.35 -0.70
C GLU A 381 -5.15 -18.54 0.81
N ALA A 382 -6.22 -17.95 1.35
CA ALA A 382 -6.60 -18.14 2.76
C ALA A 382 -6.88 -19.62 3.08
N VAL A 383 -7.54 -20.33 2.16
CA VAL A 383 -7.77 -21.76 2.27
C VAL A 383 -6.45 -22.54 2.21
N ARG A 384 -5.57 -22.20 1.26
CA ARG A 384 -4.26 -22.82 1.09
C ARG A 384 -3.36 -22.64 2.31
N ALA A 385 -3.41 -21.44 2.90
CA ALA A 385 -2.64 -21.09 4.10
C ALA A 385 -3.23 -21.68 5.40
N GLY A 386 -4.43 -22.27 5.35
CA GLY A 386 -5.08 -22.86 6.53
C GLY A 386 -5.65 -21.83 7.51
N VAL A 387 -5.81 -20.56 7.09
CA VAL A 387 -6.36 -19.48 7.92
C VAL A 387 -7.86 -19.28 7.69
N ALA A 388 -8.45 -19.87 6.64
CA ALA A 388 -9.86 -19.77 6.33
C ALA A 388 -10.70 -20.63 7.29
N GLU A 389 -11.77 -20.06 7.85
CA GLU A 389 -12.82 -20.79 8.56
C GLU A 389 -13.87 -21.37 7.59
N ASN A 390 -14.03 -20.71 6.43
CA ASN A 390 -14.90 -21.13 5.34
C ASN A 390 -14.06 -21.54 4.13
N ALA A 391 -14.26 -22.76 3.64
CA ALA A 391 -13.62 -23.27 2.43
C ALA A 391 -14.73 -23.63 1.41
N PRO A 392 -15.24 -22.63 0.63
CA PRO A 392 -16.32 -22.89 -0.31
C PRO A 392 -15.87 -23.80 -1.45
N GLU A 393 -16.69 -24.78 -1.83
CA GLU A 393 -16.41 -25.67 -2.99
C GLU A 393 -16.31 -24.89 -4.31
N ASN A 394 -17.11 -23.82 -4.46
CA ASN A 394 -17.05 -22.91 -5.60
C ASN A 394 -16.78 -21.48 -5.11
N VAL A 395 -15.52 -21.10 -5.12
CA VAL A 395 -15.05 -19.80 -4.65
C VAL A 395 -15.67 -18.64 -5.45
N ILE A 396 -15.78 -18.79 -6.77
CA ILE A 396 -16.35 -17.75 -7.64
C ILE A 396 -17.81 -17.49 -7.25
N ALA A 397 -18.61 -18.56 -7.12
CA ALA A 397 -20.00 -18.42 -6.72
C ALA A 397 -20.14 -17.78 -5.34
N ALA A 398 -19.34 -18.22 -4.34
CA ALA A 398 -19.36 -17.66 -2.99
C ALA A 398 -19.03 -16.17 -2.96
N VAL A 399 -18.05 -15.73 -3.76
CA VAL A 399 -17.72 -14.30 -3.90
C VAL A 399 -18.89 -13.54 -4.54
N GLN A 400 -19.47 -14.05 -5.64
CA GLN A 400 -20.57 -13.41 -6.33
C GLN A 400 -21.83 -13.29 -5.44
N GLU A 401 -22.18 -14.31 -4.71
CA GLU A 401 -23.32 -14.33 -3.78
C GLU A 401 -23.15 -13.34 -2.62
N ARG A 402 -21.89 -13.12 -2.20
CA ARG A 402 -21.57 -12.17 -1.13
C ARG A 402 -21.62 -10.71 -1.59
N MET A 403 -21.46 -10.45 -2.88
CA MET A 403 -21.46 -9.10 -3.45
C MET A 403 -22.88 -8.52 -3.49
N TRP A 404 -23.19 -7.63 -2.56
CA TRP A 404 -24.45 -6.89 -2.48
C TRP A 404 -24.70 -6.04 -3.74
N TRP A 405 -25.97 -5.94 -4.14
CA TRP A 405 -26.47 -5.08 -5.21
C TRP A 405 -27.56 -4.17 -4.69
N PRO A 406 -27.63 -2.90 -5.13
CA PRO A 406 -28.71 -2.00 -4.78
C PRO A 406 -30.00 -2.43 -5.48
N ALA A 407 -30.83 -3.18 -4.78
CA ALA A 407 -32.14 -3.60 -5.25
C ALA A 407 -33.19 -3.21 -4.20
N TYR A 408 -34.33 -2.73 -4.67
CA TYR A 408 -35.48 -2.56 -3.78
C TYR A 408 -36.01 -3.94 -3.37
N PRO A 409 -36.51 -4.10 -2.13
CA PRO A 409 -37.22 -5.32 -1.75
C PRO A 409 -38.43 -5.51 -2.69
N GLU A 410 -38.66 -6.75 -3.13
CA GLU A 410 -39.80 -7.04 -4.02
C GLU A 410 -41.15 -6.72 -3.37
N GLU A 411 -41.23 -6.74 -2.02
CA GLU A 411 -42.38 -6.29 -1.26
C GLU A 411 -41.96 -5.26 -0.20
N LEU A 412 -42.45 -4.04 -0.31
CA LEU A 412 -42.43 -3.14 0.83
C LEU A 412 -43.26 -3.77 1.94
N PRO A 413 -42.79 -3.83 3.21
CA PRO A 413 -43.60 -4.32 4.28
C PRO A 413 -44.90 -3.49 4.31
N THR A 414 -46.02 -4.13 4.07
CA THR A 414 -47.35 -3.53 4.25
C THR A 414 -47.41 -3.03 5.69
N THR A 415 -47.38 -1.72 5.89
CA THR A 415 -47.64 -1.14 7.19
C THR A 415 -49.05 -1.59 7.60
N ALA A 416 -49.10 -2.57 8.50
CA ALA A 416 -50.33 -2.89 9.19
C ALA A 416 -50.71 -1.64 10.00
N HIS A 417 -51.83 -1.05 9.61
CA HIS A 417 -52.50 0.06 10.33
C HIS A 417 -53.04 -0.42 11.68
#